data_c2285eb1ac22c9c6ec895994671b1e7d
#
_entry.id   c2285eb1ac22c9c6ec895994671b1e7d
#
_cell.length_a   1.000
_cell.length_b   1.000
_cell.length_c   1.000
_cell.angle_alpha   90.00
_cell.angle_beta   90.00
_cell.angle_gamma   90.00
#
_symmetry.space_group_name_H-M   'P 1'
#
loop_
_entity.id
_entity.type
_entity.pdbx_description
1 polymer ?
#
loop_
_entity_poly.entity_id
_entity_poly.type
_entity_poly.pdbx_seq_one_letter_code
_entity_poly.pdbx_strand_id
1 'polypeptide(L)'
;ASDFTDKQLRMMMDMKSTVLCATSSYALLLAEEIAKRGIGDRICLKKGVIGSERWGDKMRKRIAAELGVDLYDIYGLTEVYGPGIAINCQAQGAMHYWDDFIYIEIVDPKTGEVLPDGEVGEIVITTLKKEGAPLIRYRTHDLSRIVPGDCPCGSPYPRIGTLIGRTDDMVKVKGVNIFPSQIEELLSSIEGASSEYQVMVDHLMGKDVMTLFVETIPSINRYALEIEIQTGFKNRIGLTPVVKLVDLGELPRSEKKSTRVFDN
;
A
#
# COMPACT_ATOMS: atom_id res chain seq x y z
N ALA A 1 10.08 14.91 -14.17
CA ALA A 1 9.22 13.86 -14.71
C ALA A 1 9.88 13.22 -15.91
N SER A 2 9.69 11.93 -16.11
CA SER A 2 10.19 11.24 -17.29
C SER A 2 9.35 11.55 -18.52
N ASP A 3 9.87 11.26 -19.71
CA ASP A 3 9.10 11.34 -20.98
C ASP A 3 7.81 10.51 -20.93
N PHE A 4 7.79 9.45 -20.11
CA PHE A 4 6.61 8.61 -19.91
C PHE A 4 5.49 9.37 -19.17
N THR A 5 5.80 10.04 -18.08
CA THR A 5 4.83 10.84 -17.31
C THR A 5 4.27 11.98 -18.16
N ASP A 6 5.09 12.63 -18.99
CA ASP A 6 4.63 13.68 -19.92
C ASP A 6 3.62 13.16 -20.94
N LYS A 7 3.85 11.96 -21.48
CA LYS A 7 2.91 11.31 -22.39
C LYS A 7 1.60 10.97 -21.69
N GLN A 8 1.66 10.43 -20.47
CA GLN A 8 0.47 10.12 -19.70
C GLN A 8 -0.39 11.35 -19.43
N LEU A 9 0.21 12.45 -18.97
CA LEU A 9 -0.51 13.69 -18.72
C LEU A 9 -1.15 14.26 -19.99
N ARG A 10 -0.45 14.24 -21.12
CA ARG A 10 -1.01 14.65 -22.42
C ARG A 10 -2.20 13.78 -22.81
N MET A 11 -2.06 12.46 -22.75
CA MET A 11 -3.16 11.54 -23.06
C MET A 11 -4.37 11.77 -22.16
N MET A 12 -4.16 11.95 -20.85
CA MET A 12 -5.24 12.23 -19.90
C MET A 12 -6.02 13.50 -20.28
N MET A 13 -5.34 14.55 -20.70
CA MET A 13 -5.97 15.81 -21.14
C MET A 13 -6.67 15.66 -22.48
N ASP A 14 -6.00 15.07 -23.47
CA ASP A 14 -6.51 14.97 -24.85
C ASP A 14 -7.71 14.03 -24.92
N MET A 15 -7.66 12.90 -24.22
CA MET A 15 -8.74 11.91 -24.17
C MET A 15 -9.80 12.22 -23.10
N LYS A 16 -9.61 13.23 -22.28
CA LYS A 16 -10.48 13.57 -21.13
C LYS A 16 -10.74 12.35 -20.25
N SER A 17 -9.67 11.62 -19.91
CA SER A 17 -9.75 10.40 -19.13
C SER A 17 -10.47 10.64 -17.79
N THR A 18 -11.41 9.78 -17.44
CA THR A 18 -12.22 9.89 -16.21
C THR A 18 -11.83 8.90 -15.13
N VAL A 19 -11.06 7.87 -15.48
CA VAL A 19 -10.58 6.83 -14.56
C VAL A 19 -9.07 6.70 -14.69
N LEU A 20 -8.39 6.70 -13.56
CA LEU A 20 -6.96 6.39 -13.44
C LEU A 20 -6.79 4.98 -12.87
N CYS A 21 -6.06 4.11 -13.57
CA CYS A 21 -5.57 2.84 -13.03
C CYS A 21 -4.07 2.95 -12.85
N ALA A 22 -3.59 2.86 -11.61
CA ALA A 22 -2.18 3.08 -11.31
C ALA A 22 -1.74 2.37 -10.01
N THR A 23 -0.42 2.30 -9.79
CA THR A 23 0.13 2.05 -8.45
C THR A 23 -0.06 3.30 -7.58
N SER A 24 -0.05 3.14 -6.27
CA SER A 24 -0.25 4.26 -5.34
C SER A 24 0.88 5.30 -5.43
N SER A 25 2.13 4.86 -5.55
CA SER A 25 3.28 5.75 -5.72
C SER A 25 3.22 6.54 -7.02
N TYR A 26 2.78 5.91 -8.12
CA TYR A 26 2.64 6.60 -9.40
C TYR A 26 1.45 7.57 -9.42
N ALA A 27 0.33 7.21 -8.78
CA ALA A 27 -0.80 8.13 -8.62
C ALA A 27 -0.41 9.38 -7.84
N LEU A 28 0.41 9.24 -6.78
CA LEU A 28 0.93 10.36 -6.03
C LEU A 28 1.88 11.23 -6.89
N LEU A 29 2.79 10.61 -7.65
CA LEU A 29 3.67 11.33 -8.57
C LEU A 29 2.86 12.13 -9.61
N LEU A 30 1.80 11.54 -10.17
CA LEU A 30 0.92 12.25 -11.10
C LEU A 30 0.22 13.44 -10.44
N ALA A 31 -0.26 13.29 -9.20
CA ALA A 31 -0.89 14.37 -8.45
C ALA A 31 0.09 15.54 -8.24
N GLU A 32 1.30 15.25 -7.79
CA GLU A 32 2.37 16.25 -7.61
C GLU A 32 2.73 16.96 -8.93
N GLU A 33 2.86 16.22 -10.03
CA GLU A 33 3.19 16.80 -11.34
C GLU A 33 2.04 17.63 -11.93
N ILE A 34 0.78 17.23 -11.75
CA ILE A 34 -0.40 18.01 -12.15
C ILE A 34 -0.44 19.34 -11.41
N ALA A 35 -0.24 19.32 -10.08
CA ALA A 35 -0.20 20.52 -9.25
C ALA A 35 0.95 21.45 -9.64
N LYS A 36 2.16 20.90 -9.78
CA LYS A 36 3.37 21.63 -10.17
C LYS A 36 3.23 22.34 -11.52
N ARG A 37 2.53 21.74 -12.47
CA ARG A 37 2.31 22.29 -13.81
C ARG A 37 1.09 23.20 -13.92
N GLY A 38 0.27 23.28 -12.88
CA GLY A 38 -0.95 24.06 -12.86
C GLY A 38 -1.99 23.64 -13.93
N ILE A 39 -2.06 22.32 -14.23
CA ILE A 39 -2.93 21.77 -15.27
C ILE A 39 -4.18 21.08 -14.73
N GLY A 40 -4.48 21.25 -13.43
CA GLY A 40 -5.62 20.60 -12.77
C GLY A 40 -6.96 20.81 -13.49
N ASP A 41 -7.25 22.02 -13.96
CA ASP A 41 -8.48 22.36 -14.68
C ASP A 41 -8.66 21.61 -16.02
N ARG A 42 -7.58 21.03 -16.55
CA ARG A 42 -7.58 20.25 -17.79
C ARG A 42 -7.73 18.76 -17.56
N ILE A 43 -7.65 18.31 -16.32
CA ILE A 43 -7.76 16.91 -15.90
C ILE A 43 -9.22 16.59 -15.59
N CYS A 44 -9.75 15.55 -16.21
CA CYS A 44 -11.16 15.13 -16.08
C CYS A 44 -11.35 13.90 -15.21
N LEU A 45 -10.35 13.51 -14.43
CA LEU A 45 -10.42 12.33 -13.56
C LEU A 45 -11.56 12.45 -12.55
N LYS A 46 -12.25 11.34 -12.32
CA LYS A 46 -13.33 11.20 -11.34
C LYS A 46 -13.09 10.03 -10.40
N LYS A 47 -12.41 9.00 -10.88
CA LYS A 47 -12.14 7.78 -10.11
C LYS A 47 -10.70 7.34 -10.26
N GLY A 48 -10.13 6.80 -9.18
CA GLY A 48 -8.85 6.12 -9.18
C GLY A 48 -9.01 4.67 -8.73
N VAL A 49 -8.54 3.73 -9.56
CA VAL A 49 -8.44 2.31 -9.24
C VAL A 49 -6.98 2.03 -8.95
N ILE A 50 -6.65 1.92 -7.67
CA ILE A 50 -5.27 1.94 -7.19
C ILE A 50 -4.93 0.61 -6.54
N GLY A 51 -3.76 0.06 -6.86
CA GLY A 51 -3.31 -1.21 -6.32
C GLY A 51 -1.85 -1.53 -6.61
N SER A 52 -1.51 -2.81 -6.55
CA SER A 52 -0.16 -3.36 -6.78
C SER A 52 0.91 -2.94 -5.78
N GLU A 53 0.62 -1.98 -4.93
CA GLU A 53 1.45 -1.55 -3.80
C GLU A 53 0.56 -1.43 -2.59
N ARG A 54 1.19 -1.57 -1.44
CA ARG A 54 0.56 -1.26 -0.19
C ARG A 54 0.56 0.25 0.03
N TRP A 55 -0.54 0.80 0.50
CA TRP A 55 -0.71 2.22 0.77
C TRP A 55 -1.64 2.46 1.96
N GLY A 56 -1.20 3.32 2.86
CA GLY A 56 -1.93 3.65 4.08
C GLY A 56 -2.99 4.73 3.85
N ASP A 57 -3.83 4.94 4.86
CA ASP A 57 -4.93 5.92 4.83
C ASP A 57 -4.46 7.35 4.54
N LYS A 58 -3.28 7.72 5.01
CA LYS A 58 -2.73 9.07 4.80
C LYS A 58 -2.43 9.33 3.33
N MET A 59 -1.79 8.35 2.65
CA MET A 59 -1.52 8.43 1.22
C MET A 59 -2.83 8.39 0.43
N ARG A 60 -3.78 7.55 0.80
CA ARG A 60 -5.12 7.47 0.20
C ARG A 60 -5.81 8.84 0.24
N LYS A 61 -5.90 9.46 1.42
CA LYS A 61 -6.52 10.78 1.59
C LYS A 61 -5.81 11.86 0.78
N ARG A 62 -4.48 11.82 0.74
CA ARG A 62 -3.68 12.76 -0.03
C ARG A 62 -3.95 12.64 -1.53
N ILE A 63 -3.87 11.44 -2.10
CA ILE A 63 -4.13 11.20 -3.53
C ILE A 63 -5.56 11.60 -3.89
N ALA A 64 -6.56 11.23 -3.06
CA ALA A 64 -7.96 11.60 -3.28
C ALA A 64 -8.14 13.12 -3.33
N ALA A 65 -7.54 13.85 -2.39
CA ALA A 65 -7.65 15.30 -2.30
C ALA A 65 -6.92 16.01 -3.44
N GLU A 66 -5.69 15.61 -3.76
CA GLU A 66 -4.86 16.26 -4.78
C GLU A 66 -5.37 16.00 -6.20
N LEU A 67 -5.92 14.81 -6.49
CA LEU A 67 -6.51 14.48 -7.79
C LEU A 67 -8.01 14.78 -7.89
N GLY A 68 -8.69 15.03 -6.77
CA GLY A 68 -10.15 15.25 -6.74
C GLY A 68 -10.96 14.02 -7.16
N VAL A 69 -10.55 12.79 -6.76
CA VAL A 69 -11.12 11.52 -7.22
C VAL A 69 -11.62 10.64 -6.09
N ASP A 70 -12.64 9.83 -6.39
CA ASP A 70 -13.01 8.69 -5.55
C ASP A 70 -12.00 7.56 -5.79
N LEU A 71 -11.44 6.99 -4.71
CA LEU A 71 -10.43 5.94 -4.79
C LEU A 71 -11.01 4.57 -4.46
N TYR A 72 -10.66 3.59 -5.28
CA TYR A 72 -10.99 2.18 -5.14
C TYR A 72 -9.71 1.35 -5.09
N ASP A 73 -9.60 0.53 -4.07
CA ASP A 73 -8.50 -0.42 -3.92
C ASP A 73 -8.73 -1.65 -4.77
N ILE A 74 -7.69 -2.14 -5.43
CA ILE A 74 -7.71 -3.42 -6.15
C ILE A 74 -6.62 -4.34 -5.64
N TYR A 75 -6.94 -5.62 -5.61
CA TYR A 75 -5.98 -6.68 -5.34
C TYR A 75 -5.86 -7.61 -6.54
N GLY A 76 -4.67 -8.09 -6.78
CA GLY A 76 -4.37 -9.06 -7.82
C GLY A 76 -2.89 -9.35 -7.94
N LEU A 77 -2.58 -10.45 -8.60
CA LEU A 77 -1.23 -10.91 -8.88
C LEU A 77 -1.19 -11.55 -10.27
N THR A 78 -0.09 -11.38 -10.95
CA THR A 78 0.12 -11.85 -12.34
C THR A 78 -0.03 -13.37 -12.44
N GLU A 79 0.39 -14.09 -11.40
CA GLU A 79 0.36 -15.55 -11.30
C GLU A 79 -1.07 -16.11 -11.34
N VAL A 80 -2.06 -15.34 -10.88
CA VAL A 80 -3.47 -15.77 -10.87
C VAL A 80 -4.18 -15.31 -12.15
N TYR A 81 -4.63 -14.07 -12.22
CA TYR A 81 -5.30 -13.50 -13.41
C TYR A 81 -4.84 -12.05 -13.69
N GLY A 82 -3.85 -11.55 -12.94
CA GLY A 82 -3.42 -10.16 -12.98
C GLY A 82 -4.21 -9.26 -12.01
N PRO A 83 -4.23 -7.95 -12.22
CA PRO A 83 -4.90 -7.01 -11.33
C PRO A 83 -6.42 -7.17 -11.37
N GLY A 84 -7.07 -6.95 -10.21
CA GLY A 84 -8.54 -6.89 -10.14
C GLY A 84 -9.22 -8.23 -9.86
N ILE A 85 -8.55 -9.20 -9.26
CA ILE A 85 -9.23 -10.40 -8.72
C ILE A 85 -10.09 -10.06 -7.49
N ALA A 86 -9.79 -8.92 -6.84
CA ALA A 86 -10.68 -8.31 -5.87
C ALA A 86 -10.64 -6.78 -6.02
N ILE A 87 -11.75 -6.12 -5.68
CA ILE A 87 -11.92 -4.67 -5.80
C ILE A 87 -12.83 -4.12 -4.71
N ASN A 88 -12.53 -2.93 -4.20
CA ASN A 88 -13.45 -2.18 -3.34
C ASN A 88 -14.75 -1.83 -4.09
N CYS A 89 -15.82 -1.74 -3.32
CA CYS A 89 -17.06 -1.08 -3.73
C CYS A 89 -17.20 0.30 -3.07
N GLN A 90 -18.30 0.97 -3.35
CA GLN A 90 -18.63 2.27 -2.75
C GLN A 90 -18.76 2.27 -1.20
N ALA A 91 -19.00 1.11 -0.60
CA ALA A 91 -19.07 0.96 0.86
C ALA A 91 -17.69 1.02 1.54
N GLN A 92 -16.60 0.90 0.75
CA GLN A 92 -15.21 0.91 1.22
C GLN A 92 -14.90 -0.19 2.27
N GLY A 93 -13.68 -0.24 2.77
CA GLY A 93 -13.27 -1.08 3.91
C GLY A 93 -13.00 -2.56 3.62
N ALA A 94 -13.50 -3.11 2.50
CA ALA A 94 -13.25 -4.47 2.07
C ALA A 94 -13.33 -4.58 0.55
N MET A 95 -12.71 -5.61 -0.02
CA MET A 95 -12.69 -5.85 -1.46
C MET A 95 -13.50 -7.11 -1.77
N HIS A 96 -14.48 -6.99 -2.67
CA HIS A 96 -15.18 -8.15 -3.23
C HIS A 96 -14.24 -8.89 -4.16
N TYR A 97 -14.20 -10.22 -4.06
CA TYR A 97 -13.45 -11.08 -4.96
C TYR A 97 -14.37 -12.01 -5.75
N TRP A 98 -13.91 -12.43 -6.90
CA TRP A 98 -14.70 -13.20 -7.87
C TRP A 98 -14.63 -14.70 -7.53
N ASP A 99 -15.51 -15.17 -6.64
CA ASP A 99 -15.53 -16.56 -6.15
C ASP A 99 -15.95 -17.59 -7.22
N ASP A 100 -16.47 -17.13 -8.34
CA ASP A 100 -16.69 -17.96 -9.52
C ASP A 100 -15.41 -18.18 -10.39
N PHE A 101 -14.36 -17.40 -10.15
CA PHE A 101 -13.04 -17.52 -10.82
C PHE A 101 -11.95 -18.08 -9.91
N ILE A 102 -12.00 -17.75 -8.62
CA ILE A 102 -10.99 -18.12 -7.63
C ILE A 102 -11.67 -18.56 -6.34
N TYR A 103 -11.03 -19.52 -5.68
CA TYR A 103 -11.36 -19.89 -4.30
C TYR A 103 -10.26 -19.34 -3.38
N ILE A 104 -10.64 -18.59 -2.36
CA ILE A 104 -9.72 -17.99 -1.38
C ILE A 104 -9.86 -18.71 -0.05
N GLU A 105 -8.72 -19.11 0.52
CA GLU A 105 -8.57 -19.56 1.90
C GLU A 105 -7.69 -18.56 2.63
N ILE A 106 -7.95 -18.34 3.91
CA ILE A 106 -7.02 -17.65 4.82
C ILE A 106 -6.42 -18.71 5.73
N VAL A 107 -5.09 -18.79 5.73
CA VAL A 107 -4.39 -19.82 6.49
C VAL A 107 -3.39 -19.23 7.49
N ASP A 108 -3.14 -19.96 8.56
CA ASP A 108 -2.01 -19.66 9.44
C ASP A 108 -0.69 -19.82 8.65
N PRO A 109 0.15 -18.79 8.58
CA PRO A 109 1.37 -18.82 7.76
C PRO A 109 2.37 -19.91 8.17
N LYS A 110 2.34 -20.38 9.43
CA LYS A 110 3.27 -21.35 9.98
C LYS A 110 2.76 -22.78 9.83
N THR A 111 1.48 -23.02 10.16
CA THR A 111 0.90 -24.37 10.15
C THR A 111 0.26 -24.72 8.82
N GLY A 112 -0.20 -23.72 8.04
CA GLY A 112 -0.97 -23.90 6.80
C GLY A 112 -2.41 -24.33 7.06
N GLU A 113 -2.88 -24.33 8.31
CA GLU A 113 -4.27 -24.63 8.67
C GLU A 113 -5.19 -23.46 8.30
N VAL A 114 -6.39 -23.77 7.83
CA VAL A 114 -7.38 -22.78 7.48
C VAL A 114 -7.92 -22.12 8.73
N LEU A 115 -7.94 -20.78 8.74
CA LEU A 115 -8.43 -19.97 9.84
C LEU A 115 -9.92 -19.65 9.66
N PRO A 116 -10.66 -19.45 10.77
CA PRO A 116 -12.03 -18.95 10.73
C PRO A 116 -12.16 -17.58 10.07
N ASP A 117 -13.33 -17.28 9.50
CA ASP A 117 -13.64 -15.97 8.96
C ASP A 117 -13.43 -14.86 10.00
N GLY A 118 -12.82 -13.76 9.58
CA GLY A 118 -12.48 -12.63 10.43
C GLY A 118 -11.07 -12.68 11.01
N GLU A 119 -10.45 -13.84 11.09
CA GLU A 119 -9.07 -13.98 11.54
C GLU A 119 -8.07 -13.61 10.43
N VAL A 120 -6.95 -13.02 10.85
CA VAL A 120 -5.87 -12.59 9.95
C VAL A 120 -4.92 -13.73 9.67
N GLY A 121 -4.69 -14.00 8.40
CA GLY A 121 -3.73 -15.01 7.94
C GLY A 121 -3.27 -14.76 6.52
N GLU A 122 -2.54 -15.70 5.98
CA GLU A 122 -2.04 -15.65 4.60
C GLU A 122 -3.14 -16.03 3.60
N ILE A 123 -3.26 -15.23 2.55
CA ILE A 123 -4.15 -15.53 1.43
C ILE A 123 -3.59 -16.70 0.63
N VAL A 124 -4.39 -17.74 0.48
CA VAL A 124 -4.11 -18.89 -0.39
C VAL A 124 -5.19 -18.95 -1.47
N ILE A 125 -4.78 -19.09 -2.73
CA ILE A 125 -5.67 -19.02 -3.89
C ILE A 125 -5.64 -20.31 -4.69
N THR A 126 -6.83 -20.82 -5.00
CA THR A 126 -7.04 -21.86 -6.01
C THR A 126 -7.79 -21.27 -7.19
N THR A 127 -7.25 -21.41 -8.40
CA THR A 127 -7.90 -20.92 -9.61
C THR A 127 -8.92 -21.94 -10.11
N LEU A 128 -10.15 -21.50 -10.41
CA LEU A 128 -11.26 -22.38 -10.80
C LEU A 128 -11.43 -22.51 -12.32
N LYS A 129 -11.08 -21.45 -13.07
CA LYS A 129 -11.32 -21.39 -14.54
C LYS A 129 -10.03 -21.16 -15.34
N LYS A 130 -8.85 -21.15 -14.69
CA LYS A 130 -7.60 -20.90 -15.38
C LYS A 130 -7.08 -22.19 -16.04
N GLU A 131 -7.07 -22.24 -17.36
CA GLU A 131 -6.60 -23.38 -18.14
C GLU A 131 -5.07 -23.38 -18.28
N GLY A 132 -4.49 -22.22 -18.60
CA GLY A 132 -3.05 -22.05 -18.67
C GLY A 132 -2.43 -21.84 -17.29
N ALA A 133 -1.55 -22.74 -16.84
CA ALA A 133 -0.93 -22.73 -15.52
C ALA A 133 -1.93 -22.61 -14.37
N PRO A 134 -2.84 -23.60 -14.18
CA PRO A 134 -3.77 -23.59 -13.05
C PRO A 134 -3.00 -23.67 -11.73
N LEU A 135 -3.50 -22.96 -10.72
CA LEU A 135 -2.90 -22.92 -9.39
C LEU A 135 -3.84 -23.59 -8.39
N ILE A 136 -3.31 -24.49 -7.58
CA ILE A 136 -4.03 -25.16 -6.50
C ILE A 136 -3.34 -24.82 -5.18
N ARG A 137 -4.09 -24.17 -4.27
CA ARG A 137 -3.61 -23.71 -2.97
C ARG A 137 -2.29 -22.93 -3.07
N TYR A 138 -2.25 -21.97 -3.99
CA TYR A 138 -1.10 -21.08 -4.20
C TYR A 138 -0.97 -20.11 -3.03
N ARG A 139 0.15 -20.15 -2.33
CA ARG A 139 0.46 -19.24 -1.23
C ARG A 139 0.96 -17.92 -1.78
N THR A 140 0.19 -16.85 -1.53
CA THR A 140 0.49 -15.52 -2.07
C THR A 140 1.50 -14.75 -1.25
N HIS A 141 1.71 -15.17 -0.01
CA HIS A 141 2.41 -14.44 1.04
C HIS A 141 1.72 -13.15 1.50
N ASP A 142 0.64 -12.74 0.90
CA ASP A 142 -0.13 -11.57 1.31
C ASP A 142 -1.01 -11.89 2.52
N LEU A 143 -1.06 -10.98 3.50
CA LEU A 143 -1.85 -11.11 4.72
C LEU A 143 -3.16 -10.34 4.60
N SER A 144 -4.27 -11.02 4.87
CA SER A 144 -5.61 -10.44 4.95
C SER A 144 -6.53 -11.32 5.79
N ARG A 145 -7.85 -11.12 5.67
CA ARG A 145 -8.89 -11.92 6.32
C ARG A 145 -10.13 -11.99 5.44
N ILE A 146 -10.94 -13.03 5.58
CA ILE A 146 -12.31 -13.01 5.06
C ILE A 146 -13.15 -12.04 5.90
N VAL A 147 -13.94 -11.21 5.25
CA VAL A 147 -14.86 -10.27 5.92
C VAL A 147 -16.26 -10.87 5.85
N PRO A 148 -16.79 -11.39 6.97
CA PRO A 148 -18.09 -12.05 6.98
C PRO A 148 -19.25 -11.03 6.82
N GLY A 149 -20.44 -11.57 6.52
CA GLY A 149 -21.68 -10.81 6.41
C GLY A 149 -21.89 -10.11 5.08
N ASP A 150 -23.05 -9.51 4.90
CA ASP A 150 -23.45 -8.84 3.67
C ASP A 150 -22.79 -7.48 3.50
N CYS A 151 -22.60 -7.07 2.25
CA CYS A 151 -22.11 -5.74 1.94
C CYS A 151 -23.26 -4.75 1.70
N PRO A 152 -23.22 -3.54 2.27
CA PRO A 152 -24.22 -2.52 2.00
C PRO A 152 -24.38 -2.13 0.53
N CYS A 153 -23.41 -2.48 -0.33
CA CYS A 153 -23.51 -2.24 -1.78
C CYS A 153 -24.48 -3.20 -2.49
N GLY A 154 -24.93 -4.27 -1.82
CA GLY A 154 -25.83 -5.29 -2.36
C GLY A 154 -25.16 -6.35 -3.24
N SER A 155 -23.83 -6.32 -3.40
CA SER A 155 -23.10 -7.35 -4.14
C SER A 155 -23.11 -8.68 -3.37
N PRO A 156 -23.42 -9.81 -4.01
CA PRO A 156 -23.37 -11.13 -3.39
C PRO A 156 -21.95 -11.71 -3.27
N TYR A 157 -20.98 -11.11 -3.96
CA TYR A 157 -19.59 -11.59 -3.92
C TYR A 157 -18.98 -11.47 -2.53
N PRO A 158 -18.27 -12.52 -2.05
CA PRO A 158 -17.57 -12.48 -0.77
C PRO A 158 -16.48 -11.43 -0.75
N ARG A 159 -15.96 -11.14 0.46
CA ARG A 159 -15.03 -10.04 0.64
C ARG A 159 -13.79 -10.46 1.40
N ILE A 160 -12.65 -9.90 0.97
CA ILE A 160 -11.42 -9.88 1.78
C ILE A 160 -11.19 -8.49 2.34
N GLY A 161 -10.53 -8.42 3.49
CA GLY A 161 -10.09 -7.16 4.09
C GLY A 161 -9.00 -6.49 3.25
N THR A 162 -8.63 -5.26 3.62
CA THR A 162 -7.43 -4.62 3.08
C THR A 162 -6.20 -5.45 3.39
N LEU A 163 -5.21 -5.41 2.48
CA LEU A 163 -3.94 -6.10 2.71
C LEU A 163 -3.21 -5.50 3.90
N ILE A 164 -2.83 -6.34 4.85
CA ILE A 164 -2.14 -5.95 6.07
C ILE A 164 -0.62 -5.92 5.85
N GLY A 165 -0.10 -6.80 5.00
CA GLY A 165 1.32 -6.93 4.69
C GLY A 165 1.60 -8.21 3.93
N ARG A 166 2.88 -8.58 3.91
CA ARG A 166 3.35 -9.85 3.37
C ARG A 166 4.14 -10.61 4.44
N THR A 167 4.07 -11.93 4.42
CA THR A 167 4.86 -12.77 5.32
C THR A 167 6.36 -12.72 5.02
N ASP A 168 6.73 -12.36 3.78
CA ASP A 168 8.10 -12.27 3.28
C ASP A 168 8.66 -10.82 3.25
N ASP A 169 7.87 -9.78 3.54
CA ASP A 169 8.32 -8.38 3.66
C ASP A 169 8.86 -8.03 5.05
N MET A 170 8.95 -9.02 5.92
CA MET A 170 9.41 -8.84 7.29
C MET A 170 10.91 -8.57 7.35
N VAL A 171 11.28 -7.48 8.01
CA VAL A 171 12.69 -7.16 8.31
C VAL A 171 12.97 -7.49 9.77
N LYS A 172 14.06 -8.20 10.02
CA LYS A 172 14.47 -8.53 11.38
C LYS A 172 15.58 -7.59 11.85
N VAL A 173 15.30 -6.77 12.85
CA VAL A 173 16.26 -5.81 13.43
C VAL A 173 16.40 -6.06 14.91
N LYS A 174 17.61 -6.34 15.40
CA LYS A 174 17.88 -6.66 16.83
C LYS A 174 16.97 -7.74 17.40
N GLY A 175 16.62 -8.74 16.59
CA GLY A 175 15.71 -9.83 16.99
C GLY A 175 14.22 -9.47 16.94
N VAL A 176 13.83 -8.24 16.63
CA VAL A 176 12.44 -7.81 16.45
C VAL A 176 12.04 -7.95 15.00
N ASN A 177 10.91 -8.59 14.77
CA ASN A 177 10.30 -8.69 13.42
C ASN A 177 9.47 -7.42 13.15
N ILE A 178 9.83 -6.68 12.11
CA ILE A 178 9.21 -5.42 11.74
C ILE A 178 8.57 -5.57 10.37
N PHE A 179 7.29 -5.26 10.29
CA PHE A 179 6.57 -5.19 9.02
C PHE A 179 6.43 -3.73 8.57
N PRO A 180 6.62 -3.40 7.29
CA PRO A 180 6.40 -2.05 6.76
C PRO A 180 5.03 -1.47 7.15
N SER A 181 4.03 -2.35 7.31
CA SER A 181 2.69 -1.98 7.79
C SER A 181 2.65 -1.30 9.14
N GLN A 182 3.43 -1.79 10.06
CA GLN A 182 3.47 -1.22 11.40
C GLN A 182 4.07 0.19 11.39
N ILE A 183 5.04 0.40 10.48
CA ILE A 183 5.66 1.72 10.29
C ILE A 183 4.64 2.70 9.69
N GLU A 184 3.92 2.29 8.65
CA GLU A 184 2.87 3.11 8.02
C GLU A 184 1.76 3.47 8.99
N GLU A 185 1.28 2.51 9.77
CA GLU A 185 0.25 2.74 10.78
C GLU A 185 0.72 3.74 11.85
N LEU A 186 1.97 3.59 12.31
CA LEU A 186 2.57 4.52 13.25
C LEU A 186 2.65 5.93 12.67
N LEU A 187 3.28 6.08 11.50
CA LEU A 187 3.46 7.39 10.86
C LEU A 187 2.12 8.04 10.50
N SER A 188 1.10 7.23 10.17
CA SER A 188 -0.25 7.75 9.89
C SER A 188 -0.91 8.39 11.10
N SER A 189 -0.56 7.96 12.30
CA SER A 189 -1.10 8.50 13.56
C SER A 189 -0.37 9.76 14.05
N ILE A 190 0.76 10.13 13.44
CA ILE A 190 1.60 11.26 13.88
C ILE A 190 1.38 12.46 12.95
N GLU A 191 1.00 13.60 13.54
CA GLU A 191 0.83 14.84 12.81
C GLU A 191 2.17 15.38 12.33
N GLY A 192 2.23 15.86 11.08
CA GLY A 192 3.46 16.39 10.47
C GLY A 192 4.37 15.35 9.80
N ALA A 193 4.21 14.06 10.08
CA ALA A 193 4.88 13.01 9.32
C ALA A 193 4.15 12.77 8.00
N SER A 194 4.86 12.71 6.87
CA SER A 194 4.29 12.37 5.56
C SER A 194 4.00 10.85 5.46
N SER A 195 3.27 10.45 4.41
CA SER A 195 3.14 9.05 4.00
C SER A 195 4.39 8.49 3.34
N GLU A 196 5.33 9.38 2.97
CA GLU A 196 6.57 8.98 2.32
C GLU A 196 7.67 8.78 3.33
N TYR A 197 8.20 7.56 3.34
CA TYR A 197 9.29 7.15 4.22
C TYR A 197 10.16 6.08 3.55
N GLN A 198 11.38 5.94 4.06
CA GLN A 198 12.31 4.85 3.71
C GLN A 198 12.96 4.31 4.97
N VAL A 199 13.20 3.01 4.99
CA VAL A 199 13.91 2.30 6.05
C VAL A 199 15.22 1.78 5.49
N MET A 200 16.31 2.04 6.19
CA MET A 200 17.60 1.44 5.92
C MET A 200 18.05 0.63 7.14
N VAL A 201 18.38 -0.61 6.93
CA VAL A 201 18.94 -1.48 7.95
C VAL A 201 20.38 -1.78 7.59
N ASP A 202 21.30 -1.40 8.47
CA ASP A 202 22.73 -1.64 8.31
C ASP A 202 23.20 -2.63 9.38
N HIS A 203 23.93 -3.65 8.96
CA HIS A 203 24.52 -4.67 9.82
C HIS A 203 26.02 -4.35 10.10
N LEU A 204 26.26 -3.42 11.02
CA LEU A 204 27.61 -2.94 11.32
C LEU A 204 28.21 -3.62 12.55
N MET A 205 29.34 -4.32 12.38
CA MET A 205 30.10 -4.96 13.47
C MET A 205 29.22 -5.82 14.41
N GLY A 206 28.27 -6.59 13.86
CA GLY A 206 27.36 -7.43 14.64
C GLY A 206 26.25 -6.67 15.39
N LYS A 207 26.02 -5.40 15.03
CA LYS A 207 24.91 -4.58 15.53
C LYS A 207 24.04 -4.13 14.38
N ASP A 208 22.74 -4.37 14.51
CA ASP A 208 21.75 -3.85 13.57
C ASP A 208 21.44 -2.39 13.90
N VAL A 209 21.54 -1.53 12.90
CA VAL A 209 21.15 -0.12 13.00
C VAL A 209 20.03 0.13 12.01
N MET A 210 18.86 0.49 12.51
CA MET A 210 17.72 0.89 11.69
C MET A 210 17.66 2.40 11.59
N THR A 211 17.74 2.93 10.40
CA THR A 211 17.52 4.36 10.10
C THR A 211 16.19 4.51 9.37
N LEU A 212 15.33 5.38 9.88
CA LEU A 212 14.03 5.71 9.30
C LEU A 212 14.09 7.14 8.74
N PHE A 213 14.00 7.28 7.44
CA PHE A 213 13.84 8.57 6.76
C PHE A 213 12.36 8.87 6.59
N VAL A 214 11.90 10.05 7.00
CA VAL A 214 10.49 10.46 6.91
C VAL A 214 10.42 11.87 6.34
N GLU A 215 9.61 12.05 5.28
CA GLU A 215 9.31 13.39 4.78
C GLU A 215 8.39 14.13 5.74
N THR A 216 8.64 15.43 5.92
CA THR A 216 7.88 16.30 6.83
C THR A 216 7.44 17.58 6.14
N ILE A 217 6.39 18.20 6.67
CA ILE A 217 5.97 19.54 6.25
C ILE A 217 6.93 20.62 6.78
N PRO A 218 7.19 21.70 6.03
CA PRO A 218 8.22 22.71 6.39
C PRO A 218 8.00 23.41 7.73
N SER A 219 6.75 23.53 8.19
CA SER A 219 6.38 24.32 9.39
C SER A 219 6.42 23.52 10.69
N ILE A 220 6.83 22.25 10.68
CA ILE A 220 6.83 21.40 11.87
C ILE A 220 8.08 21.60 12.74
N ASN A 221 7.92 21.46 14.05
CA ASN A 221 9.06 21.33 14.95
C ASN A 221 9.72 19.95 14.78
N ARG A 222 10.78 19.89 13.98
CA ARG A 222 11.48 18.63 13.64
C ARG A 222 11.97 17.88 14.86
N TYR A 223 12.50 18.57 15.87
CA TYR A 223 12.99 17.91 17.08
C TYR A 223 11.87 17.22 17.87
N ALA A 224 10.72 17.88 18.01
CA ALA A 224 9.56 17.29 18.67
C ALA A 224 9.02 16.09 17.89
N LEU A 225 8.94 16.21 16.56
CA LEU A 225 8.47 15.13 15.68
C LEU A 225 9.39 13.91 15.72
N GLU A 226 10.72 14.11 15.73
CA GLU A 226 11.70 13.03 15.86
C GLU A 226 11.48 12.22 17.15
N ILE A 227 11.32 12.92 18.29
CA ILE A 227 11.06 12.28 19.58
C ILE A 227 9.73 11.53 19.58
N GLU A 228 8.70 12.10 18.97
CA GLU A 228 7.37 11.47 18.88
C GLU A 228 7.43 10.17 18.06
N ILE A 229 8.10 10.19 16.91
CA ILE A 229 8.31 9.00 16.07
C ILE A 229 9.12 7.94 16.83
N GLN A 230 10.23 8.31 17.47
CA GLN A 230 11.06 7.37 18.25
C GLN A 230 10.28 6.75 19.41
N THR A 231 9.50 7.56 20.11
CA THR A 231 8.67 7.10 21.24
C THR A 231 7.57 6.15 20.75
N GLY A 232 6.90 6.50 19.65
CA GLY A 232 5.90 5.65 19.04
C GLY A 232 6.46 4.29 18.58
N PHE A 233 7.63 4.29 17.96
CA PHE A 233 8.35 3.07 17.57
C PHE A 233 8.68 2.20 18.76
N LYS A 234 9.24 2.78 19.83
CA LYS A 234 9.57 2.05 21.06
C LYS A 234 8.34 1.41 21.68
N ASN A 235 7.23 2.15 21.75
CA ASN A 235 6.01 1.70 22.42
C ASN A 235 5.22 0.65 21.61
N ARG A 236 5.17 0.78 20.28
CA ARG A 236 4.35 -0.11 19.41
C ARG A 236 5.14 -1.26 18.81
N ILE A 237 6.44 -1.06 18.51
CA ILE A 237 7.27 -2.02 17.78
C ILE A 237 8.36 -2.61 18.68
N GLY A 238 8.71 -1.93 19.78
CA GLY A 238 9.72 -2.40 20.73
C GLY A 238 11.18 -2.06 20.34
N LEU A 239 11.35 -1.20 19.33
CA LEU A 239 12.65 -0.77 18.81
C LEU A 239 12.71 0.77 18.75
N THR A 240 13.90 1.34 18.93
CA THR A 240 14.14 2.78 18.72
C THR A 240 15.03 2.96 17.50
N PRO A 241 14.50 3.45 16.35
CA PRO A 241 15.28 3.74 15.16
C PRO A 241 16.06 5.04 15.29
N VAL A 242 17.06 5.21 14.44
CA VAL A 242 17.59 6.53 14.12
C VAL A 242 16.60 7.18 13.16
N VAL A 243 16.01 8.32 13.54
CA VAL A 243 15.05 9.04 12.68
C VAL A 243 15.78 10.18 11.97
N LYS A 244 15.55 10.29 10.67
CA LYS A 244 16.03 11.39 9.83
C LYS A 244 14.86 12.03 9.12
N LEU A 245 14.57 13.28 9.47
CA LEU A 245 13.50 14.06 8.86
C LEU A 245 14.03 14.81 7.64
N VAL A 246 13.40 14.60 6.50
CA VAL A 246 13.75 15.20 5.21
C VAL A 246 12.62 16.09 4.71
N ASP A 247 12.86 16.93 3.71
CA ASP A 247 11.86 17.81 3.15
C ASP A 247 10.90 17.07 2.21
N LEU A 248 9.69 17.59 2.02
CA LEU A 248 8.71 17.02 1.09
C LEU A 248 9.29 16.97 -0.33
N GLY A 249 9.23 15.77 -0.94
CA GLY A 249 9.75 15.51 -2.28
C GLY A 249 11.25 15.19 -2.33
N GLU A 250 11.95 15.10 -1.20
CA GLU A 250 13.37 14.74 -1.14
C GLU A 250 13.58 13.23 -1.31
N LEU A 251 12.65 12.40 -0.80
CA LEU A 251 12.73 10.96 -1.03
C LEU A 251 12.39 10.62 -2.48
N PRO A 252 13.10 9.65 -3.08
CA PRO A 252 12.87 9.29 -4.47
C PRO A 252 11.43 8.83 -4.72
N ARG A 253 10.79 9.38 -5.75
CA ARG A 253 9.53 8.87 -6.28
C ARG A 253 9.81 7.82 -7.35
N SER A 254 9.06 6.74 -7.33
CA SER A 254 9.21 5.66 -8.29
C SER A 254 8.06 5.66 -9.31
N GLU A 255 8.40 5.50 -10.60
CA GLU A 255 7.41 5.19 -11.64
C GLU A 255 7.04 3.70 -11.66
N LYS A 256 7.76 2.90 -10.90
CA LYS A 256 7.53 1.47 -10.67
C LYS A 256 7.15 1.26 -9.20
N LYS A 257 6.89 0.01 -8.81
CA LYS A 257 6.68 -0.38 -7.42
C LYS A 257 7.83 0.12 -6.55
N SER A 258 7.52 0.92 -5.52
CA SER A 258 8.55 1.49 -4.65
C SER A 258 9.04 0.48 -3.61
N THR A 259 10.37 0.38 -3.49
CA THR A 259 10.99 -0.34 -2.38
C THR A 259 11.16 0.65 -1.23
N ARG A 260 10.55 0.35 -0.07
CA ARG A 260 10.61 1.21 1.12
C ARG A 260 11.60 0.73 2.16
N VAL A 261 12.04 -0.51 2.08
CA VAL A 261 12.98 -1.12 3.01
C VAL A 261 14.21 -1.58 2.25
N PHE A 262 15.36 -1.15 2.73
CA PHE A 262 16.69 -1.49 2.21
C PHE A 262 17.45 -2.18 3.34
N ASP A 263 17.77 -3.45 3.15
CA ASP A 263 18.54 -4.29 4.05
C ASP A 263 19.93 -4.51 3.42
N ASN A 264 21.00 -3.91 4.06
CA ASN A 264 22.37 -3.84 3.51
C ASN A 264 23.31 -4.87 4.16
#